data_35ea45d9dd5a0b52ec5ed22cff13e98e
#
_entry.id   35ea45d9dd5a0b52ec5ed22cff13e98e
#
_cell.length_a   1.000
_cell.length_b   1.000
_cell.length_c   1.000
_cell.angle_alpha   90.00
_cell.angle_beta   90.00
_cell.angle_gamma   90.00
#
_symmetry.space_group_name_H-M   'P 1'
#
loop_
_entity.id
_entity.type
_entity.pdbx_description
1 polymer ?
#
loop_
_entity_poly.entity_id
_entity_poly.type
_entity_poly.pdbx_seq_one_letter_code
_entity_poly.pdbx_strand_id
1 'polypeptide(L)'
;LPTKELQTLVHWIDAGAPRGLSATDPLENFEPANEDRWVLGEPDYIVSAKSHDVPPTGVLDYVYDRVDLPFVEDKWLRAVEYKAGDSSVLHHLVTFVTAPDEDFWGKERDEIYTERRFVESYSPGKVNAKVFEKGTGVFIPKGSSLSMQFHYVTNGRRTTDSSRIGLYFSEEQNLRERLVQVVSSRFVLPPNEPNFELQADFVFESPVVLTGVRAKMNYRGKRMKFSIEEADGIIKDIFSIPAYNYGWQPHYKLNEPLVLEAGTKIYVRGALDNSISNPTNPDPDKEVTFGLNSWDEMFTGYFTFNETR
;
A
#
# COMPACT_ATOMS: atom_id res chain seq x y z
N LEU A 1 7.40 17.51 -9.49
CA LEU A 1 8.27 18.67 -9.81
C LEU A 1 7.87 19.23 -11.17
N PRO A 2 7.75 20.55 -11.34
CA PRO A 2 7.58 21.17 -12.65
C PRO A 2 8.75 20.81 -13.58
N THR A 3 8.49 20.71 -14.87
CA THR A 3 9.50 20.29 -15.88
C THR A 3 10.80 21.10 -15.78
N LYS A 4 10.68 22.41 -15.54
CA LYS A 4 11.84 23.32 -15.40
C LYS A 4 12.70 22.98 -14.18
N GLU A 5 12.09 22.63 -13.05
CA GLU A 5 12.81 22.25 -11.84
C GLU A 5 13.49 20.89 -12.01
N LEU A 6 12.81 19.95 -12.68
CA LEU A 6 13.40 18.65 -13.02
C LEU A 6 14.62 18.82 -13.93
N GLN A 7 14.53 19.65 -14.97
CA GLN A 7 15.67 19.96 -15.86
C GLN A 7 16.83 20.61 -15.09
N THR A 8 16.52 21.54 -14.17
CA THR A 8 17.56 22.16 -13.32
C THR A 8 18.28 21.12 -12.48
N LEU A 9 17.53 20.18 -11.87
CA LEU A 9 18.13 19.08 -11.07
C LEU A 9 19.01 18.17 -11.92
N VAL A 10 18.53 17.77 -13.10
CA VAL A 10 19.31 16.94 -14.03
C VAL A 10 20.60 17.65 -14.44
N HIS A 11 20.53 18.92 -14.86
CA HIS A 11 21.73 19.69 -15.24
C HIS A 11 22.72 19.86 -14.07
N TRP A 12 22.22 20.02 -12.84
CA TRP A 12 23.08 20.09 -11.67
C TRP A 12 23.79 18.75 -11.40
N ILE A 13 23.10 17.61 -11.55
CA ILE A 13 23.69 16.29 -11.42
C ILE A 13 24.74 16.06 -12.52
N ASP A 14 24.43 16.37 -13.79
CA ASP A 14 25.32 16.22 -14.94
C ASP A 14 26.59 17.08 -14.79
N ALA A 15 26.47 18.22 -14.13
CA ALA A 15 27.61 19.09 -13.80
C ALA A 15 28.46 18.59 -12.60
N GLY A 16 28.20 17.38 -12.09
CA GLY A 16 28.91 16.82 -10.95
C GLY A 16 28.39 17.26 -9.59
N ALA A 17 27.14 17.72 -9.54
CA ALA A 17 26.44 18.16 -8.33
C ALA A 17 27.25 19.19 -7.48
N PRO A 18 27.76 20.29 -8.08
CA PRO A 18 28.62 21.22 -7.38
C PRO A 18 27.89 21.85 -6.20
N ARG A 19 28.59 22.00 -5.08
CA ARG A 19 28.08 22.73 -3.93
C ARG A 19 27.87 24.21 -4.30
N GLY A 20 26.72 24.77 -3.95
CA GLY A 20 26.42 26.19 -4.17
C GLY A 20 27.41 27.14 -3.48
N LEU A 21 27.56 28.34 -4.01
CA LEU A 21 28.45 29.39 -3.50
C LEU A 21 27.83 30.22 -2.36
N SER A 22 26.71 29.78 -1.79
CA SER A 22 26.09 30.47 -0.66
C SER A 22 27.04 30.53 0.54
N ALA A 23 27.17 31.65 1.16
CA ALA A 23 27.92 31.82 2.41
C ALA A 23 27.30 31.06 3.59
N THR A 24 26.02 30.71 3.48
CA THR A 24 25.28 29.89 4.46
C THR A 24 24.90 28.54 3.84
N ASP A 25 25.26 27.46 4.50
CA ASP A 25 24.77 26.13 4.16
C ASP A 25 23.28 26.04 4.54
N PRO A 26 22.37 25.80 3.58
CA PRO A 26 20.95 25.66 3.91
C PRO A 26 20.66 24.47 4.82
N LEU A 27 21.62 23.53 4.97
CA LEU A 27 21.51 22.38 5.88
C LEU A 27 22.18 22.64 7.24
N GLU A 28 22.87 23.79 7.45
CA GLU A 28 23.56 24.12 8.71
C GLU A 28 22.60 24.20 9.89
N ASN A 29 21.34 24.61 9.64
CA ASN A 29 20.27 24.66 10.64
C ASN A 29 19.17 23.61 10.36
N PHE A 30 19.48 22.57 9.59
CA PHE A 30 18.54 21.49 9.35
C PHE A 30 18.46 20.64 10.62
N GLU A 31 17.37 20.78 11.35
CA GLU A 31 17.00 19.83 12.39
C GLU A 31 16.29 18.66 11.70
N PRO A 32 16.81 17.42 11.83
CA PRO A 32 16.08 16.24 11.37
C PRO A 32 14.68 16.25 11.98
N ALA A 33 13.69 15.89 11.17
CA ALA A 33 12.35 15.73 11.69
C ALA A 33 12.39 14.79 12.90
N ASN A 34 11.81 15.22 14.02
CA ASN A 34 11.70 14.36 15.19
C ASN A 34 10.78 13.20 14.87
N GLU A 35 11.39 12.04 14.57
CA GLU A 35 10.66 10.82 14.19
C GLU A 35 9.70 10.34 15.28
N ASP A 36 9.91 10.76 16.53
CA ASP A 36 9.04 10.45 17.66
C ASP A 36 7.77 11.31 17.71
N ARG A 37 7.72 12.42 16.96
CA ARG A 37 6.53 13.27 16.94
C ARG A 37 5.46 12.70 16.03
N TRP A 38 4.22 12.61 16.51
CA TRP A 38 3.05 12.33 15.69
C TRP A 38 2.72 13.53 14.80
N VAL A 39 2.68 13.32 13.48
CA VAL A 39 2.46 14.39 12.49
C VAL A 39 1.05 14.96 12.59
N LEU A 40 0.08 14.08 12.92
CA LEU A 40 -1.34 14.46 13.07
C LEU A 40 -1.68 14.95 14.50
N GLY A 41 -0.70 15.11 15.38
CA GLY A 41 -0.90 15.36 16.80
C GLY A 41 -1.02 14.07 17.61
N GLU A 42 -1.29 14.17 18.90
CA GLU A 42 -1.42 12.97 19.75
C GLU A 42 -2.58 12.08 19.27
N PRO A 43 -2.36 10.77 19.06
CA PRO A 43 -3.42 9.84 18.72
C PRO A 43 -4.41 9.65 19.87
N ASP A 44 -5.66 9.37 19.53
CA ASP A 44 -6.68 8.97 20.52
C ASP A 44 -6.34 7.61 21.15
N TYR A 45 -5.64 6.74 20.40
CA TYR A 45 -5.15 5.46 20.90
C TYR A 45 -3.88 5.03 20.15
N ILE A 46 -2.93 4.45 20.88
CA ILE A 46 -1.68 3.92 20.30
C ILE A 46 -1.69 2.41 20.45
N VAL A 47 -1.61 1.72 19.30
CA VAL A 47 -1.35 0.27 19.27
C VAL A 47 0.16 0.07 19.17
N SER A 48 0.72 -0.66 20.14
CA SER A 48 2.12 -1.07 20.11
C SER A 48 2.21 -2.53 19.65
N ALA A 49 2.91 -2.77 18.55
CA ALA A 49 3.23 -4.12 18.11
C ALA A 49 4.20 -4.79 19.08
N LYS A 50 4.27 -6.12 19.05
CA LYS A 50 5.32 -6.85 19.74
C LYS A 50 6.68 -6.49 19.17
N SER A 51 7.69 -6.70 19.99
CA SER A 51 9.08 -6.54 19.56
C SER A 51 9.50 -7.73 18.69
N HIS A 52 10.04 -7.46 17.51
CA HIS A 52 10.48 -8.47 16.54
C HIS A 52 11.98 -8.36 16.32
N ASP A 53 12.70 -9.45 16.55
CA ASP A 53 14.12 -9.54 16.28
C ASP A 53 14.38 -9.76 14.79
N VAL A 54 15.21 -8.89 14.20
CA VAL A 54 15.63 -8.96 12.79
C VAL A 54 17.11 -9.34 12.71
N PRO A 55 17.47 -10.51 12.14
CA PRO A 55 18.84 -10.94 11.99
C PRO A 55 19.61 -10.05 11.00
N PRO A 56 20.95 -10.07 11.01
CA PRO A 56 21.75 -9.24 10.11
C PRO A 56 21.64 -9.67 8.65
N THR A 57 21.38 -10.94 8.39
CA THR A 57 21.33 -11.54 7.04
C THR A 57 20.28 -12.63 6.97
N GLY A 58 19.88 -12.98 5.75
CA GLY A 58 18.90 -14.02 5.45
C GLY A 58 17.60 -13.44 4.92
N VAL A 59 16.69 -14.34 4.56
CA VAL A 59 15.33 -14.03 4.13
C VAL A 59 14.41 -14.29 5.31
N LEU A 60 13.54 -13.34 5.59
CA LEU A 60 12.55 -13.45 6.65
C LEU A 60 11.17 -13.72 6.05
N ASP A 61 10.49 -14.69 6.59
CA ASP A 61 9.08 -14.86 6.34
C ASP A 61 8.28 -13.69 6.91
N TYR A 62 7.05 -13.54 6.46
CA TYR A 62 6.11 -12.58 7.02
C TYR A 62 5.89 -12.88 8.51
N VAL A 63 5.90 -11.82 9.30
CA VAL A 63 5.60 -11.89 10.74
C VAL A 63 4.22 -11.30 10.97
N TYR A 64 3.46 -11.94 11.82
CA TYR A 64 2.09 -11.54 12.12
C TYR A 64 1.94 -11.20 13.59
N ASP A 65 1.20 -10.14 13.87
CA ASP A 65 0.84 -9.75 15.22
C ASP A 65 -0.63 -9.36 15.29
N ARG A 66 -1.21 -9.50 16.47
CA ARG A 66 -2.58 -9.08 16.74
C ARG A 66 -2.63 -8.44 18.13
N VAL A 67 -3.30 -7.30 18.20
CA VAL A 67 -3.57 -6.59 19.44
C VAL A 67 -5.07 -6.41 19.57
N ASP A 68 -5.64 -6.93 20.64
CA ASP A 68 -7.06 -6.75 20.95
C ASP A 68 -7.30 -5.29 21.37
N LEU A 69 -8.29 -4.66 20.76
CA LEU A 69 -8.61 -3.27 21.01
C LEU A 69 -9.54 -3.16 22.22
N PRO A 70 -9.26 -2.28 23.21
CA PRO A 70 -10.01 -2.23 24.46
C PRO A 70 -11.35 -1.49 24.34
N PHE A 71 -11.88 -1.32 23.12
CA PHE A 71 -13.07 -0.51 22.92
C PHE A 71 -14.34 -1.28 23.25
N VAL A 72 -15.13 -0.72 24.16
CA VAL A 72 -16.42 -1.27 24.60
C VAL A 72 -17.60 -0.80 23.77
N GLU A 73 -17.34 0.11 22.82
CA GLU A 73 -18.30 0.65 21.84
C GLU A 73 -17.65 0.76 20.46
N ASP A 74 -18.46 0.81 19.44
CA ASP A 74 -18.03 0.95 18.06
C ASP A 74 -17.31 2.29 17.86
N LYS A 75 -16.27 2.30 17.03
CA LYS A 75 -15.47 3.48 16.69
C LYS A 75 -15.38 3.68 15.19
N TRP A 76 -15.27 4.94 14.78
CA TRP A 76 -14.94 5.31 13.41
C TRP A 76 -13.54 5.90 13.36
N LEU A 77 -12.64 5.21 12.66
CA LEU A 77 -11.28 5.68 12.44
C LEU A 77 -11.29 6.68 11.28
N ARG A 78 -10.87 7.93 11.55
CA ARG A 78 -10.74 9.02 10.54
C ARG A 78 -9.33 9.18 9.99
N ALA A 79 -8.33 8.69 10.72
CA ALA A 79 -6.93 8.74 10.30
C ALA A 79 -6.11 7.69 11.04
N VAL A 80 -4.99 7.32 10.44
CA VAL A 80 -4.00 6.41 11.02
C VAL A 80 -2.60 6.93 10.73
N GLU A 81 -1.68 6.76 11.67
CA GLU A 81 -0.27 7.09 11.50
C GLU A 81 0.62 5.95 11.99
N TYR A 82 1.66 5.65 11.22
CA TYR A 82 2.60 4.57 11.50
C TYR A 82 3.94 5.13 11.94
N LYS A 83 4.52 4.53 12.97
CA LYS A 83 5.89 4.75 13.40
C LYS A 83 6.62 3.42 13.39
N ALA A 84 7.52 3.24 12.43
CA ALA A 84 8.45 2.11 12.43
C ALA A 84 9.33 2.18 13.67
N GLY A 85 9.56 1.04 14.30
CA GLY A 85 10.55 0.94 15.38
C GLY A 85 11.96 1.04 14.81
N ASP A 86 12.20 0.36 13.68
CA ASP A 86 13.42 0.49 12.88
C ASP A 86 13.08 0.54 11.39
N SER A 87 13.03 1.77 10.85
CA SER A 87 12.71 2.02 9.44
C SER A 87 13.74 1.48 8.45
N SER A 88 14.94 1.10 8.93
CA SER A 88 16.00 0.55 8.09
C SER A 88 15.78 -0.92 7.73
N VAL A 89 14.90 -1.62 8.45
CA VAL A 89 14.58 -3.04 8.24
C VAL A 89 13.10 -3.30 7.98
N LEU A 90 12.20 -2.42 8.41
CA LEU A 90 10.78 -2.57 8.15
C LEU A 90 10.46 -2.20 6.70
N HIS A 91 10.28 -3.21 5.83
CA HIS A 91 9.94 -3.02 4.44
C HIS A 91 8.47 -2.63 4.26
N HIS A 92 7.54 -3.29 4.96
CA HIS A 92 6.15 -2.84 5.04
C HIS A 92 5.44 -3.42 6.28
N LEU A 93 4.43 -2.69 6.71
CA LEU A 93 3.46 -3.10 7.72
C LEU A 93 2.07 -2.85 7.17
N VAL A 94 1.25 -3.90 7.12
CA VAL A 94 -0.16 -3.81 6.69
C VAL A 94 -1.05 -4.06 7.90
N THR A 95 -2.12 -3.27 8.03
CA THR A 95 -3.04 -3.36 9.17
C THR A 95 -4.48 -3.63 8.75
N PHE A 96 -5.17 -4.44 9.53
CA PHE A 96 -6.55 -4.86 9.30
C PHE A 96 -7.34 -4.82 10.61
N VAL A 97 -8.63 -4.47 10.52
CA VAL A 97 -9.59 -4.71 11.60
C VAL A 97 -10.13 -6.12 11.46
N THR A 98 -9.97 -6.93 12.50
CA THR A 98 -10.40 -8.33 12.52
C THR A 98 -11.31 -8.61 13.71
N ALA A 99 -12.13 -9.65 13.63
CA ALA A 99 -12.89 -10.12 14.77
C ALA A 99 -11.94 -10.76 15.83
N PRO A 100 -12.31 -10.80 17.11
CA PRO A 100 -11.44 -11.32 18.16
C PRO A 100 -11.04 -12.78 17.97
N ASP A 101 -11.92 -13.57 17.39
CA ASP A 101 -11.77 -15.01 17.14
C ASP A 101 -11.39 -15.33 15.68
N GLU A 102 -11.17 -14.31 14.84
CA GLU A 102 -10.79 -14.49 13.45
C GLU A 102 -9.39 -15.08 13.34
N ASP A 103 -9.30 -16.23 12.65
CA ASP A 103 -8.02 -16.79 12.24
C ASP A 103 -7.45 -15.99 11.07
N PHE A 104 -6.65 -14.98 11.41
CA PHE A 104 -6.03 -14.06 10.47
C PHE A 104 -4.76 -14.63 9.83
N TRP A 105 -4.06 -15.52 10.54
CA TRP A 105 -2.69 -15.91 10.22
C TRP A 105 -2.57 -16.71 8.91
N GLY A 106 -1.84 -16.17 7.93
CA GLY A 106 -1.49 -16.84 6.69
C GLY A 106 -2.60 -16.95 5.65
N LYS A 107 -3.86 -16.67 6.00
CA LYS A 107 -4.99 -16.74 5.05
C LYS A 107 -4.91 -15.70 3.94
N GLU A 108 -4.28 -14.56 4.18
CA GLU A 108 -4.02 -13.56 3.15
C GLU A 108 -3.12 -14.06 2.02
N ARG A 109 -2.42 -15.18 2.22
CA ARG A 109 -1.63 -15.83 1.16
C ARG A 109 -2.51 -16.57 0.15
N ASP A 110 -3.65 -17.07 0.62
CA ASP A 110 -4.51 -17.97 -0.15
C ASP A 110 -5.80 -17.30 -0.61
N GLU A 111 -6.30 -16.33 0.15
CA GLU A 111 -7.56 -15.66 -0.10
C GLU A 111 -7.35 -14.21 -0.57
N ILE A 112 -8.10 -13.80 -1.57
CA ILE A 112 -8.21 -12.41 -1.99
C ILE A 112 -8.98 -11.69 -0.88
N TYR A 113 -8.42 -10.63 -0.32
CA TYR A 113 -8.84 -9.86 0.87
C TYR A 113 -10.27 -9.25 0.83
N THR A 114 -11.27 -9.95 0.31
CA THR A 114 -12.61 -9.41 0.09
C THR A 114 -13.44 -9.20 1.36
N GLU A 115 -13.07 -9.86 2.47
CA GLU A 115 -13.85 -9.79 3.71
C GLU A 115 -13.14 -9.08 4.87
N ARG A 116 -11.88 -8.69 4.70
CA ARG A 116 -11.11 -8.06 5.76
C ARG A 116 -11.08 -6.55 5.63
N ARG A 117 -11.34 -5.86 6.73
CA ARG A 117 -11.27 -4.41 6.79
C ARG A 117 -9.83 -3.95 6.78
N PHE A 118 -9.31 -3.72 5.59
CA PHE A 118 -8.00 -3.10 5.42
C PHE A 118 -8.02 -1.66 5.95
N VAL A 119 -7.13 -1.36 6.89
CA VAL A 119 -6.98 0.00 7.41
C VAL A 119 -6.06 0.81 6.50
N GLU A 120 -4.80 0.48 6.47
CA GLU A 120 -3.77 1.12 5.65
C GLU A 120 -2.45 0.33 5.77
N SER A 121 -1.42 0.78 5.07
CA SER A 121 -0.09 0.19 5.13
C SER A 121 0.99 1.25 5.27
N TYR A 122 2.03 0.91 6.02
CA TYR A 122 3.33 1.59 6.00
C TYR A 122 4.22 0.99 4.91
N SER A 123 5.02 1.83 4.27
CA SER A 123 6.18 1.42 3.47
C SER A 123 7.18 2.59 3.43
N PRO A 124 8.51 2.32 3.35
CA PRO A 124 9.52 3.36 3.26
C PRO A 124 9.25 4.35 2.14
N GLY A 125 9.49 5.64 2.38
CA GLY A 125 9.26 6.72 1.41
C GLY A 125 7.80 7.15 1.23
N LYS A 126 6.85 6.41 1.80
CA LYS A 126 5.44 6.81 1.86
C LYS A 126 5.21 7.75 3.05
N VAL A 127 4.28 8.68 2.89
CA VAL A 127 3.79 9.47 4.03
C VAL A 127 3.16 8.52 5.05
N ASN A 128 3.71 8.50 6.25
CA ASN A 128 3.32 7.53 7.29
C ASN A 128 1.97 7.85 7.94
N ALA A 129 1.44 9.05 7.72
CA ALA A 129 0.15 9.51 8.23
C ALA A 129 -0.88 9.53 7.09
N LYS A 130 -2.02 8.88 7.31
CA LYS A 130 -3.13 8.84 6.36
C LYS A 130 -4.39 9.40 7.02
N VAL A 131 -4.88 10.51 6.49
CA VAL A 131 -6.21 11.06 6.81
C VAL A 131 -7.17 10.56 5.73
N PHE A 132 -8.31 10.02 6.15
CA PHE A 132 -9.36 9.57 5.23
C PHE A 132 -10.18 10.76 4.74
N GLU A 133 -10.97 10.55 3.70
CA GLU A 133 -11.77 11.61 3.13
C GLU A 133 -12.87 12.06 4.10
N LYS A 134 -13.20 13.35 4.05
CA LYS A 134 -14.24 13.91 4.91
C LYS A 134 -15.57 13.14 4.74
N GLY A 135 -16.19 12.79 5.85
CA GLY A 135 -17.42 12.01 5.87
C GLY A 135 -17.22 10.50 5.62
N THR A 136 -15.94 10.03 5.64
CA THR A 136 -15.62 8.60 5.52
C THR A 136 -14.70 8.15 6.64
N GLY A 137 -14.66 6.84 6.89
CA GLY A 137 -13.78 6.25 7.89
C GLY A 137 -13.70 4.73 7.77
N VAL A 138 -12.81 4.12 8.54
CA VAL A 138 -12.81 2.69 8.75
C VAL A 138 -13.61 2.38 10.00
N PHE A 139 -14.60 1.50 9.87
CA PHE A 139 -15.42 1.10 10.99
C PHE A 139 -14.70 0.05 11.84
N ILE A 140 -14.62 0.29 13.14
CA ILE A 140 -14.03 -0.60 14.14
C ILE A 140 -15.13 -1.03 15.10
N PRO A 141 -15.72 -2.23 14.92
CA PRO A 141 -16.66 -2.79 15.87
C PRO A 141 -16.05 -2.91 17.27
N LYS A 142 -16.86 -2.77 18.29
CA LYS A 142 -16.46 -3.07 19.68
C LYS A 142 -15.89 -4.48 19.77
N GLY A 143 -14.84 -4.64 20.58
CA GLY A 143 -14.19 -5.93 20.77
C GLY A 143 -13.36 -6.42 19.59
N SER A 144 -13.16 -5.61 18.54
CA SER A 144 -12.28 -5.95 17.42
C SER A 144 -10.81 -5.99 17.85
N SER A 145 -10.00 -6.60 17.01
CA SER A 145 -8.53 -6.58 17.10
C SER A 145 -7.95 -5.80 15.92
N LEU A 146 -6.76 -5.22 16.10
CA LEU A 146 -5.91 -4.77 15.02
C LEU A 146 -4.92 -5.89 14.68
N SER A 147 -5.08 -6.48 13.51
CA SER A 147 -4.17 -7.49 12.98
C SER A 147 -3.14 -6.85 12.06
N MET A 148 -1.90 -7.28 12.17
CA MET A 148 -0.73 -6.68 11.55
C MET A 148 0.08 -7.73 10.81
N GLN A 149 0.48 -7.41 9.58
CA GLN A 149 1.40 -8.22 8.78
C GLN A 149 2.66 -7.41 8.55
N PHE A 150 3.80 -7.92 8.99
CA PHE A 150 5.11 -7.30 8.85
C PHE A 150 5.93 -8.04 7.80
N HIS A 151 6.64 -7.29 6.98
CA HIS A 151 7.69 -7.78 6.13
C HIS A 151 8.99 -7.03 6.41
N TYR A 152 10.03 -7.76 6.78
CA TYR A 152 11.34 -7.23 7.11
C TYR A 152 12.35 -7.53 6.02
N VAL A 153 13.32 -6.65 5.87
CA VAL A 153 14.53 -6.85 5.06
C VAL A 153 15.75 -6.75 5.97
N THR A 154 16.77 -7.55 5.70
CA THR A 154 18.02 -7.52 6.46
C THR A 154 18.96 -6.46 5.93
N ASN A 155 19.69 -5.77 6.81
CA ASN A 155 20.57 -4.65 6.47
C ASN A 155 22.04 -4.84 6.91
N GLY A 156 22.42 -6.06 7.24
CA GLY A 156 23.78 -6.38 7.73
C GLY A 156 23.95 -6.22 9.24
N ARG A 157 22.92 -5.76 9.98
CA ARG A 157 22.97 -5.59 11.44
C ARG A 157 21.82 -6.35 12.09
N ARG A 158 22.09 -6.92 13.27
CA ARG A 158 21.01 -7.41 14.13
C ARG A 158 20.34 -6.21 14.77
N THR A 159 19.03 -6.16 14.66
CA THR A 159 18.21 -5.10 15.24
C THR A 159 16.88 -5.64 15.75
N THR A 160 16.10 -4.79 16.36
CA THR A 160 14.77 -5.09 16.89
C THR A 160 13.81 -4.02 16.45
N ASP A 161 12.68 -4.41 15.85
CA ASP A 161 11.59 -3.50 15.53
C ASP A 161 10.49 -3.56 16.58
N SER A 162 9.97 -2.38 16.95
CA SER A 162 8.83 -2.19 17.86
C SER A 162 7.94 -1.08 17.32
N SER A 163 7.27 -1.37 16.23
CA SER A 163 6.41 -0.41 15.52
C SER A 163 5.21 0.01 16.36
N ARG A 164 4.77 1.26 16.16
CA ARG A 164 3.59 1.83 16.82
C ARG A 164 2.62 2.37 15.77
N ILE A 165 1.33 2.19 16.01
CA ILE A 165 0.26 2.65 15.14
C ILE A 165 -0.64 3.60 15.93
N GLY A 166 -0.70 4.87 15.52
CA GLY A 166 -1.60 5.88 16.08
C GLY A 166 -2.96 5.82 15.40
N LEU A 167 -4.00 5.66 16.19
CA LEU A 167 -5.39 5.64 15.74
C LEU A 167 -6.07 6.96 16.13
N TYR A 168 -6.73 7.61 15.15
CA TYR A 168 -7.44 8.88 15.33
C TYR A 168 -8.91 8.68 15.00
N PHE A 169 -9.77 8.85 16.01
CA PHE A 169 -11.20 8.59 15.84
C PHE A 169 -11.97 9.84 15.43
N SER A 170 -13.12 9.60 14.84
CA SER A 170 -14.09 10.63 14.54
C SER A 170 -15.11 10.75 15.68
N GLU A 171 -15.52 11.98 15.95
CA GLU A 171 -16.68 12.24 16.80
C GLU A 171 -18.00 11.98 16.07
N GLU A 172 -17.96 12.03 14.73
CA GLU A 172 -19.14 11.72 13.89
C GLU A 172 -19.37 10.20 13.85
N GLN A 173 -20.61 9.77 14.13
CA GLN A 173 -20.97 8.36 14.22
C GLN A 173 -21.56 7.77 12.92
N ASN A 174 -21.91 8.61 11.95
CA ASN A 174 -22.56 8.20 10.71
C ASN A 174 -21.68 8.41 9.48
N LEU A 175 -20.41 8.00 9.57
CA LEU A 175 -19.51 8.04 8.43
C LEU A 175 -19.86 6.96 7.38
N ARG A 176 -19.50 7.20 6.14
CA ARG A 176 -19.49 6.15 5.12
C ARG A 176 -18.24 5.29 5.32
N GLU A 177 -18.43 3.98 5.31
CA GLU A 177 -17.30 3.06 5.46
C GLU A 177 -16.40 3.12 4.24
N ARG A 178 -15.09 3.34 4.49
CA ARG A 178 -14.05 3.23 3.49
C ARG A 178 -13.66 1.77 3.37
N LEU A 179 -13.85 1.23 2.19
CA LEU A 179 -13.57 -0.16 1.85
C LEU A 179 -12.50 -0.24 0.75
N VAL A 180 -11.87 -1.39 0.65
CA VAL A 180 -10.91 -1.68 -0.42
C VAL A 180 -11.26 -3.02 -1.05
N GLN A 181 -11.57 -2.99 -2.36
CA GLN A 181 -11.70 -4.20 -3.16
C GLN A 181 -10.36 -4.55 -3.77
N VAL A 182 -9.91 -5.77 -3.54
CA VAL A 182 -8.70 -6.33 -4.13
C VAL A 182 -9.08 -7.14 -5.36
N VAL A 183 -8.40 -6.88 -6.47
CA VAL A 183 -8.59 -7.59 -7.75
C VAL A 183 -7.24 -8.11 -8.20
N SER A 184 -7.09 -9.44 -8.27
CA SER A 184 -5.81 -10.11 -8.50
C SER A 184 -5.96 -11.29 -9.45
N SER A 185 -4.90 -11.61 -10.17
CA SER A 185 -4.81 -12.79 -11.03
C SER A 185 -3.75 -13.75 -10.54
N ARG A 186 -4.01 -15.06 -10.68
CA ARG A 186 -3.04 -16.13 -10.53
C ARG A 186 -2.50 -16.49 -11.91
N PHE A 187 -1.20 -16.74 -12.00
CA PHE A 187 -0.53 -16.98 -13.27
C PHE A 187 0.75 -17.80 -13.10
N VAL A 188 1.24 -18.30 -14.22
CA VAL A 188 2.59 -18.83 -14.38
C VAL A 188 3.28 -17.99 -15.44
N LEU A 189 4.28 -17.21 -15.03
CA LEU A 189 5.05 -16.30 -15.88
C LEU A 189 6.25 -17.07 -16.47
N PRO A 190 6.30 -17.26 -17.81
CA PRO A 190 7.37 -18.00 -18.44
C PRO A 190 8.74 -17.30 -18.33
N PRO A 191 9.84 -18.05 -18.42
CA PRO A 191 11.16 -17.48 -18.58
C PRO A 191 11.27 -16.59 -19.83
N ASN A 192 12.06 -15.53 -19.72
CA ASN A 192 12.40 -14.62 -20.83
C ASN A 192 11.20 -13.95 -21.53
N GLU A 193 10.01 -13.96 -20.93
CA GLU A 193 8.80 -13.35 -21.50
C GLU A 193 8.80 -11.82 -21.25
N PRO A 194 8.94 -10.99 -22.31
CA PRO A 194 9.09 -9.54 -22.13
C PRO A 194 7.75 -8.80 -21.93
N ASN A 195 6.63 -9.44 -22.17
CA ASN A 195 5.32 -8.76 -22.15
C ASN A 195 4.17 -9.72 -21.81
N PHE A 196 4.22 -10.35 -20.67
CA PHE A 196 3.18 -11.26 -20.22
C PHE A 196 1.94 -10.49 -19.81
N GLU A 197 0.90 -10.51 -20.63
CA GLU A 197 -0.33 -9.76 -20.39
C GLU A 197 -1.25 -10.49 -19.40
N LEU A 198 -1.83 -9.72 -18.50
CA LEU A 198 -2.72 -10.20 -17.43
C LEU A 198 -3.95 -9.32 -17.34
N GLN A 199 -5.04 -9.96 -16.93
CA GLN A 199 -6.29 -9.29 -16.57
C GLN A 199 -6.90 -9.97 -15.36
N ALA A 200 -7.55 -9.18 -14.51
CA ALA A 200 -8.46 -9.64 -13.47
C ALA A 200 -9.63 -8.66 -13.36
N ASP A 201 -10.76 -9.13 -12.87
CA ASP A 201 -11.97 -8.31 -12.72
C ASP A 201 -12.76 -8.64 -11.46
N PHE A 202 -13.67 -7.75 -11.13
CA PHE A 202 -14.63 -7.89 -10.03
C PHE A 202 -15.91 -7.14 -10.36
N VAL A 203 -17.06 -7.63 -9.90
CA VAL A 203 -18.38 -7.00 -10.07
C VAL A 203 -18.88 -6.49 -8.74
N PHE A 204 -19.23 -5.21 -8.64
CA PHE A 204 -19.90 -4.66 -7.48
C PHE A 204 -21.37 -5.06 -7.47
N GLU A 205 -21.81 -5.72 -6.39
CA GLU A 205 -23.22 -6.14 -6.23
C GLU A 205 -24.13 -4.99 -5.78
N SER A 206 -23.56 -3.95 -5.19
CA SER A 206 -24.25 -2.76 -4.71
C SER A 206 -23.66 -1.50 -5.32
N PRO A 207 -24.40 -0.38 -5.38
CA PRO A 207 -23.86 0.89 -5.83
C PRO A 207 -22.75 1.38 -4.90
N VAL A 208 -21.65 1.87 -5.47
CA VAL A 208 -20.48 2.35 -4.71
C VAL A 208 -19.97 3.68 -5.26
N VAL A 209 -19.21 4.40 -4.45
CA VAL A 209 -18.44 5.57 -4.88
C VAL A 209 -16.98 5.22 -4.85
N LEU A 210 -16.38 5.02 -6.02
CA LEU A 210 -14.95 4.75 -6.18
C LEU A 210 -14.15 6.04 -6.00
N THR A 211 -13.13 6.01 -5.12
CA THR A 211 -12.36 7.20 -4.74
C THR A 211 -10.88 7.11 -5.08
N GLY A 212 -10.35 5.90 -5.29
CA GLY A 212 -8.94 5.74 -5.59
C GLY A 212 -8.55 4.34 -6.02
N VAL A 213 -7.32 4.24 -6.52
CA VAL A 213 -6.73 2.99 -6.99
C VAL A 213 -5.27 2.86 -6.56
N ARG A 214 -4.77 1.63 -6.49
CA ARG A 214 -3.36 1.33 -6.25
C ARG A 214 -2.97 0.06 -7.01
N ALA A 215 -1.79 0.07 -7.64
CA ALA A 215 -1.19 -1.12 -8.25
C ALA A 215 -0.19 -1.76 -7.30
N LYS A 216 -0.13 -3.09 -7.31
CA LYS A 216 0.89 -3.88 -6.63
C LYS A 216 1.36 -5.00 -7.54
N MET A 217 2.60 -4.89 -7.95
CA MET A 217 3.40 -5.91 -8.62
C MET A 217 4.76 -5.94 -7.94
N ASN A 218 5.58 -6.96 -8.21
CA ASN A 218 6.93 -7.03 -7.71
C ASN A 218 7.93 -6.55 -8.77
N TYR A 219 9.14 -7.11 -8.82
CA TYR A 219 10.24 -6.61 -9.65
C TYR A 219 9.99 -6.69 -11.15
N ARG A 220 9.05 -7.55 -11.59
CA ARG A 220 8.74 -7.74 -13.01
C ARG A 220 7.52 -6.93 -13.47
N GLY A 221 6.95 -6.11 -12.59
CA GLY A 221 5.85 -5.22 -12.93
C GLY A 221 6.23 -4.26 -14.06
N LYS A 222 5.43 -4.21 -15.15
CA LYS A 222 5.69 -3.37 -16.32
C LYS A 222 4.71 -2.21 -16.42
N ARG A 223 3.42 -2.49 -16.41
CA ARG A 223 2.35 -1.50 -16.52
C ARG A 223 1.04 -2.04 -15.93
N MET A 224 0.15 -1.14 -15.53
CA MET A 224 -1.21 -1.49 -15.11
C MET A 224 -2.20 -0.41 -15.49
N LYS A 225 -3.39 -0.82 -15.94
CA LYS A 225 -4.56 0.02 -16.17
C LYS A 225 -5.71 -0.43 -15.28
N PHE A 226 -6.51 0.54 -14.89
CA PHE A 226 -7.75 0.37 -14.17
C PHE A 226 -8.89 0.84 -15.08
N SER A 227 -9.91 0.01 -15.24
CA SER A 227 -11.03 0.28 -16.14
C SER A 227 -12.35 -0.13 -15.48
N ILE A 228 -13.44 0.44 -15.96
CA ILE A 228 -14.81 0.05 -15.63
C ILE A 228 -15.50 -0.41 -16.91
N GLU A 229 -16.45 -1.33 -16.78
CA GLU A 229 -17.39 -1.68 -17.84
C GLU A 229 -18.75 -1.08 -17.49
N GLU A 230 -19.21 -0.17 -18.33
CA GLU A 230 -20.51 0.47 -18.19
C GLU A 230 -21.63 -0.49 -18.59
N ALA A 231 -22.89 -0.18 -18.25
CA ALA A 231 -24.03 -1.07 -18.49
C ALA A 231 -24.29 -1.42 -19.98
N ASP A 232 -23.76 -0.62 -20.90
CA ASP A 232 -23.79 -0.86 -22.36
C ASP A 232 -22.65 -1.77 -22.84
N GLY A 233 -21.80 -2.26 -21.93
CA GLY A 233 -20.64 -3.10 -22.26
C GLY A 233 -19.41 -2.32 -22.72
N ILE A 234 -19.45 -1.00 -22.72
CA ILE A 234 -18.28 -0.18 -23.06
C ILE A 234 -17.29 -0.17 -21.90
N ILE A 235 -16.04 -0.52 -22.21
CA ILE A 235 -14.95 -0.48 -21.24
C ILE A 235 -14.24 0.87 -21.33
N LYS A 236 -14.18 1.56 -20.19
CA LYS A 236 -13.58 2.88 -20.04
C LYS A 236 -12.41 2.85 -19.08
N ASP A 237 -11.25 3.30 -19.55
CA ASP A 237 -10.07 3.45 -18.69
C ASP A 237 -10.28 4.63 -17.72
N ILE A 238 -10.08 4.39 -16.42
CA ILE A 238 -10.23 5.40 -15.37
C ILE A 238 -8.88 5.84 -14.81
N PHE A 239 -7.86 4.98 -14.88
CA PHE A 239 -6.51 5.31 -14.46
C PHE A 239 -5.47 4.42 -15.16
N SER A 240 -4.26 4.95 -15.39
CA SER A 240 -3.19 4.20 -16.05
C SER A 240 -1.83 4.49 -15.42
N ILE A 241 -1.06 3.42 -15.22
CA ILE A 241 0.35 3.42 -14.83
C ILE A 241 1.13 2.81 -15.99
N PRO A 242 1.60 3.62 -16.95
CA PRO A 242 2.23 3.12 -18.18
C PRO A 242 3.63 2.55 -17.95
N ALA A 243 4.31 3.00 -16.87
CA ALA A 243 5.61 2.50 -16.43
C ALA A 243 5.56 2.29 -14.91
N TYR A 244 5.38 1.03 -14.53
CA TYR A 244 5.34 0.66 -13.11
C TYR A 244 6.75 0.66 -12.53
N ASN A 245 6.85 1.07 -11.25
CA ASN A 245 8.09 1.02 -10.49
C ASN A 245 7.83 0.36 -9.13
N TYR A 246 8.54 -0.72 -8.86
CA TYR A 246 8.44 -1.45 -7.59
C TYR A 246 8.75 -0.57 -6.36
N GLY A 247 9.67 0.36 -6.47
CA GLY A 247 10.00 1.32 -5.42
C GLY A 247 8.99 2.46 -5.25
N TRP A 248 7.95 2.55 -6.10
CA TRP A 248 6.96 3.63 -6.07
C TRP A 248 5.54 3.10 -6.27
N GLN A 249 4.87 2.79 -5.18
CA GLN A 249 3.53 2.17 -5.17
C GLN A 249 2.51 3.00 -4.36
N PRO A 250 2.25 4.26 -4.73
CA PRO A 250 1.33 5.09 -3.99
C PRO A 250 -0.12 4.67 -4.22
N HIS A 251 -0.97 5.07 -3.27
CA HIS A 251 -2.41 5.11 -3.50
C HIS A 251 -2.73 6.37 -4.30
N TYR A 252 -3.32 6.20 -5.49
CA TYR A 252 -3.75 7.29 -6.35
C TYR A 252 -5.21 7.62 -6.04
N LYS A 253 -5.45 8.84 -5.58
CA LYS A 253 -6.78 9.38 -5.44
C LYS A 253 -7.29 9.80 -6.82
N LEU A 254 -8.54 9.44 -7.17
CA LEU A 254 -9.20 9.97 -8.35
C LEU A 254 -9.48 11.46 -8.18
N ASN A 255 -9.31 12.23 -9.25
CA ASN A 255 -9.60 13.67 -9.22
C ASN A 255 -11.07 13.94 -8.85
N GLU A 256 -11.96 13.11 -9.41
CA GLU A 256 -13.38 13.10 -9.10
C GLU A 256 -13.78 11.66 -8.72
N PRO A 257 -14.48 11.47 -7.59
CA PRO A 257 -15.06 10.18 -7.25
C PRO A 257 -16.04 9.73 -8.32
N LEU A 258 -16.02 8.42 -8.64
CA LEU A 258 -16.91 7.83 -9.63
C LEU A 258 -18.04 7.08 -8.92
N VAL A 259 -19.27 7.43 -9.22
CA VAL A 259 -20.44 6.64 -8.80
C VAL A 259 -20.58 5.47 -9.75
N LEU A 260 -20.54 4.27 -9.21
CA LEU A 260 -20.70 3.02 -9.93
C LEU A 260 -21.99 2.36 -9.48
N GLU A 261 -22.86 2.02 -10.44
CA GLU A 261 -24.12 1.32 -10.18
C GLU A 261 -23.87 -0.16 -9.84
N ALA A 262 -24.85 -0.79 -9.20
CA ALA A 262 -24.83 -2.24 -9.00
C ALA A 262 -24.70 -2.97 -10.35
N GLY A 263 -23.86 -4.01 -10.39
CA GLY A 263 -23.54 -4.74 -11.60
C GLY A 263 -22.37 -4.15 -12.40
N THR A 264 -21.84 -2.98 -12.03
CA THR A 264 -20.66 -2.42 -12.68
C THR A 264 -19.46 -3.35 -12.44
N LYS A 265 -18.79 -3.72 -13.52
CA LYS A 265 -17.57 -4.51 -13.48
C LYS A 265 -16.33 -3.61 -13.54
N ILE A 266 -15.38 -3.87 -12.65
CA ILE A 266 -14.08 -3.20 -12.65
C ILE A 266 -13.00 -4.17 -13.12
N TYR A 267 -11.96 -3.63 -13.78
CA TYR A 267 -10.84 -4.39 -14.32
C TYR A 267 -9.50 -3.82 -13.90
N VAL A 268 -8.54 -4.73 -13.72
CA VAL A 268 -7.11 -4.44 -13.81
C VAL A 268 -6.55 -5.18 -15.01
N ARG A 269 -5.83 -4.48 -15.88
CA ARG A 269 -5.14 -5.01 -17.06
C ARG A 269 -3.72 -4.50 -17.07
N GLY A 270 -2.78 -5.33 -17.48
CA GLY A 270 -1.41 -4.88 -17.54
C GLY A 270 -0.47 -5.97 -18.01
N ALA A 271 0.80 -5.79 -17.74
CA ALA A 271 1.82 -6.76 -18.12
C ALA A 271 2.96 -6.84 -17.11
N LEU A 272 3.59 -8.00 -17.10
CA LEU A 272 4.86 -8.28 -16.44
C LEU A 272 5.97 -8.42 -17.49
N ASP A 273 7.22 -8.17 -17.10
CA ASP A 273 8.41 -8.29 -17.94
C ASP A 273 9.45 -9.17 -17.24
N ASN A 274 9.51 -10.44 -17.64
CA ASN A 274 10.49 -11.43 -17.14
C ASN A 274 11.73 -11.54 -18.06
N SER A 275 11.98 -10.54 -18.91
CA SER A 275 13.12 -10.59 -19.82
C SER A 275 14.40 -10.06 -19.19
N ILE A 276 15.53 -10.34 -19.84
CA ILE A 276 16.85 -9.80 -19.50
C ILE A 276 16.92 -8.27 -19.68
N SER A 277 15.99 -7.69 -20.46
CA SER A 277 15.94 -6.23 -20.66
C SER A 277 15.31 -5.48 -19.48
N ASN A 278 14.66 -6.18 -18.55
CA ASN A 278 14.16 -5.60 -17.32
C ASN A 278 15.29 -5.51 -16.27
N PRO A 279 15.81 -4.31 -15.96
CA PRO A 279 16.97 -4.16 -15.07
C PRO A 279 16.68 -4.54 -13.61
N THR A 280 15.40 -4.66 -13.24
CA THR A 280 14.98 -5.04 -11.89
C THR A 280 14.65 -6.53 -11.76
N ASN A 281 14.65 -7.29 -12.87
CA ASN A 281 14.39 -8.71 -12.85
C ASN A 281 15.56 -9.48 -12.24
N PRO A 282 15.39 -10.22 -11.13
CA PRO A 282 16.48 -10.91 -10.46
C PRO A 282 16.97 -12.15 -11.22
N ASP A 283 16.11 -12.79 -12.02
CA ASP A 283 16.42 -14.01 -12.77
C ASP A 283 15.46 -14.18 -13.95
N PRO A 284 15.86 -13.81 -15.18
CA PRO A 284 15.02 -13.94 -16.37
C PRO A 284 14.81 -15.38 -16.83
N ASP A 285 15.70 -16.32 -16.47
CA ASP A 285 15.61 -17.71 -16.88
C ASP A 285 14.65 -18.54 -16.00
N LYS A 286 14.15 -17.95 -14.92
CA LYS A 286 13.25 -18.59 -13.99
C LYS A 286 11.79 -18.45 -14.41
N GLU A 287 11.04 -19.55 -14.38
CA GLU A 287 9.58 -19.52 -14.34
C GLU A 287 9.11 -18.98 -12.97
N VAL A 288 8.16 -18.06 -12.96
CA VAL A 288 7.71 -17.38 -11.75
C VAL A 288 6.20 -17.52 -11.59
N THR A 289 5.77 -17.86 -10.40
CA THR A 289 4.36 -17.93 -10.02
C THR A 289 3.98 -16.81 -9.07
N PHE A 290 2.68 -16.69 -8.80
CA PHE A 290 2.20 -15.79 -7.78
C PHE A 290 2.83 -16.12 -6.42
N GLY A 291 3.33 -15.08 -5.74
CA GLY A 291 3.88 -15.19 -4.40
C GLY A 291 4.12 -13.82 -3.76
N LEU A 292 4.32 -13.83 -2.44
CA LEU A 292 4.42 -12.60 -1.64
C LEU A 292 5.85 -12.06 -1.56
N ASN A 293 6.87 -12.89 -1.83
CA ASN A 293 8.25 -12.43 -1.79
C ASN A 293 8.56 -11.55 -3.00
N SER A 294 9.52 -10.64 -2.85
CA SER A 294 9.88 -9.70 -3.93
C SER A 294 10.42 -10.39 -5.20
N TRP A 295 11.03 -11.57 -5.07
CA TRP A 295 11.50 -12.40 -6.20
C TRP A 295 10.41 -13.28 -6.82
N ASP A 296 9.30 -13.52 -6.11
CA ASP A 296 8.05 -14.01 -6.70
C ASP A 296 7.39 -12.88 -7.49
N GLU A 297 6.19 -13.08 -7.99
CA GLU A 297 5.49 -12.00 -8.65
C GLU A 297 4.02 -11.96 -8.26
N MET A 298 3.41 -10.80 -8.39
CA MET A 298 1.98 -10.60 -8.19
C MET A 298 1.43 -9.61 -9.20
N PHE A 299 0.14 -9.72 -9.48
CA PHE A 299 -0.59 -8.81 -10.32
C PHE A 299 -1.89 -8.44 -9.64
N THR A 300 -1.86 -7.34 -8.88
CA THR A 300 -2.94 -6.96 -7.97
C THR A 300 -3.29 -5.49 -8.09
N GLY A 301 -4.55 -5.19 -8.31
CA GLY A 301 -5.12 -3.86 -8.22
C GLY A 301 -5.98 -3.70 -6.98
N TYR A 302 -5.91 -2.55 -6.36
CA TYR A 302 -6.74 -2.15 -5.23
C TYR A 302 -7.65 -1.02 -5.66
N PHE A 303 -8.94 -1.14 -5.37
CA PHE A 303 -9.96 -0.12 -5.58
C PHE A 303 -10.49 0.35 -4.24
N THR A 304 -10.27 1.61 -3.92
CA THR A 304 -10.80 2.21 -2.69
C THR A 304 -12.16 2.82 -2.99
N PHE A 305 -13.15 2.47 -2.20
CA PHE A 305 -14.53 2.89 -2.43
C PHE A 305 -15.29 3.08 -1.11
N ASN A 306 -16.47 3.69 -1.20
CA ASN A 306 -17.45 3.75 -0.14
C ASN A 306 -18.78 3.25 -0.71
N GLU A 307 -19.58 2.56 0.09
CA GLU A 307 -20.94 2.20 -0.30
C GLU A 307 -21.82 3.46 -0.37
N THR A 308 -22.72 3.49 -1.34
CA THR A 308 -23.78 4.50 -1.38
C THR A 308 -24.88 4.08 -0.39
N ARG A 309 -25.34 5.01 0.43
CA ARG A 309 -26.51 4.80 1.29
C ARG A 309 -27.79 4.91 0.50
#